data_5549fa009bd0fc51682e230426c12fcf
#
_entry.id   5549fa009bd0fc51682e230426c12fcf
#
_cell.length_a   1.000
_cell.length_b   1.000
_cell.length_c   1.000
_cell.angle_alpha   90.00
_cell.angle_beta   90.00
_cell.angle_gamma   90.00
#
_symmetry.space_group_name_H-M   'P 1'
#
loop_
_entity.id
_entity.type
_entity.pdbx_description
1 polymer ?
#
loop_
_entity_poly.entity_id
_entity_poly.type
_entity_poly.pdbx_seq_one_letter_code
_entity_poly.pdbx_strand_id
1 'polypeptide(L)'
;MTITIYGSGAIGGVVGAFMARAGEDVLFVDKAVEHVHAMNARGLRISGSRTLEIAVRAVIPGDLKAPLGLVFLAVKSQDTEAALDTIAPLAGPDTVVVSLQNGMNPPAIAKRLDKQRVVGAFVSFPADWQGPGHIEQGGFGNIWIGEIDGRADPPRERGDSGRLRRIQQLLAHAVNAHLTDNVIGYLWSKQIDCSLLFAQTVGDQTFADTFGDARYQPLLVALVGEGVGVALAAGVKLETFGAFEPLKLRPRTPAEEAEARAVLNRFADQTRNQIKVRSGPWRDLAVRQRPTEIDHMVGWVIAEGRRLGVPTPLNEALVQQVKALENGARQRGLGNLDELEALRGRLYPSSMGPR
;
A
#
# COMPACT_ATOMS: atom_id res chain seq x y z
N MET A 1 -23.83 -11.15 10.47
CA MET A 1 -23.59 -9.80 9.85
C MET A 1 -22.71 -10.02 8.65
N THR A 2 -23.18 -9.66 7.47
CA THR A 2 -22.42 -9.84 6.23
C THR A 2 -21.21 -8.90 6.21
N ILE A 3 -20.03 -9.46 5.94
CA ILE A 3 -18.78 -8.72 5.72
C ILE A 3 -18.69 -8.39 4.24
N THR A 4 -18.52 -7.12 3.91
CA THR A 4 -18.36 -6.68 2.52
C THR A 4 -16.88 -6.47 2.18
N ILE A 5 -16.39 -7.16 1.15
CA ILE A 5 -15.07 -6.91 0.56
C ILE A 5 -15.30 -6.03 -0.67
N TYR A 6 -15.06 -4.73 -0.55
CA TYR A 6 -15.23 -3.79 -1.66
C TYR A 6 -13.88 -3.59 -2.39
N GLY A 7 -13.78 -4.15 -3.59
CA GLY A 7 -12.55 -4.36 -4.34
C GLY A 7 -11.98 -5.76 -4.11
N SER A 8 -12.48 -6.75 -4.86
CA SER A 8 -12.09 -8.16 -4.74
C SER A 8 -10.87 -8.53 -5.60
N GLY A 9 -10.01 -7.55 -5.89
CA GLY A 9 -8.71 -7.76 -6.51
C GLY A 9 -7.71 -8.50 -5.61
N ALA A 10 -6.42 -8.29 -5.85
CA ALA A 10 -5.33 -9.04 -5.20
C ALA A 10 -5.43 -9.08 -3.66
N ILE A 11 -5.60 -7.92 -3.01
CA ILE A 11 -5.62 -7.84 -1.54
C ILE A 11 -6.98 -8.26 -0.98
N GLY A 12 -8.05 -7.63 -1.44
CA GLY A 12 -9.39 -7.91 -0.94
C GLY A 12 -9.84 -9.35 -1.22
N GLY A 13 -9.49 -9.89 -2.38
CA GLY A 13 -9.82 -11.26 -2.74
C GLY A 13 -9.12 -12.30 -1.85
N VAL A 14 -7.81 -12.13 -1.54
CA VAL A 14 -7.12 -13.02 -0.58
C VAL A 14 -7.77 -12.93 0.80
N VAL A 15 -7.95 -11.73 1.33
CA VAL A 15 -8.52 -11.51 2.67
C VAL A 15 -9.93 -12.11 2.76
N GLY A 16 -10.80 -11.78 1.81
CA GLY A 16 -12.17 -12.27 1.79
C GLY A 16 -12.30 -13.79 1.60
N ALA A 17 -11.44 -14.39 0.73
CA ALA A 17 -11.46 -15.83 0.49
C ALA A 17 -11.14 -16.63 1.77
N PHE A 18 -10.13 -16.18 2.53
CA PHE A 18 -9.79 -16.87 3.77
C PHE A 18 -10.78 -16.60 4.91
N MET A 19 -11.45 -15.46 4.97
CA MET A 19 -12.60 -15.23 5.85
C MET A 19 -13.76 -16.16 5.50
N ALA A 20 -14.14 -16.25 4.22
CA ALA A 20 -15.19 -17.15 3.76
C ALA A 20 -14.87 -18.62 4.07
N ARG A 21 -13.61 -19.05 3.86
CA ARG A 21 -13.14 -20.39 4.26
C ARG A 21 -13.30 -20.66 5.75
N ALA A 22 -13.15 -19.64 6.59
CA ALA A 22 -13.33 -19.75 8.03
C ALA A 22 -14.79 -19.76 8.46
N GLY A 23 -15.74 -19.67 7.52
CA GLY A 23 -17.19 -19.71 7.78
C GLY A 23 -17.83 -18.34 7.99
N GLU A 24 -17.11 -17.25 7.74
CA GLU A 24 -17.68 -15.90 7.79
C GLU A 24 -18.60 -15.66 6.58
N ASP A 25 -19.67 -14.89 6.79
CA ASP A 25 -20.61 -14.49 5.73
C ASP A 25 -20.01 -13.31 4.94
N VAL A 26 -19.39 -13.61 3.81
CA VAL A 26 -18.67 -12.65 2.98
C VAL A 26 -19.38 -12.36 1.67
N LEU A 27 -19.54 -11.08 1.34
CA LEU A 27 -19.98 -10.58 0.04
C LEU A 27 -18.82 -9.84 -0.64
N PHE A 28 -18.44 -10.28 -1.82
CA PHE A 28 -17.45 -9.60 -2.66
C PHE A 28 -18.11 -8.57 -3.56
N VAL A 29 -17.48 -7.41 -3.70
CA VAL A 29 -17.93 -6.34 -4.61
C VAL A 29 -16.76 -5.94 -5.50
N ASP A 30 -16.95 -5.98 -6.81
CA ASP A 30 -15.94 -5.51 -7.76
C ASP A 30 -16.59 -4.88 -8.99
N LYS A 31 -15.91 -3.88 -9.57
CA LYS A 31 -16.37 -3.22 -10.80
C LYS A 31 -16.10 -4.05 -12.07
N ALA A 32 -15.18 -5.01 -12.01
CA ALA A 32 -14.82 -5.89 -13.10
C ALA A 32 -15.89 -6.99 -13.26
N VAL A 33 -16.81 -6.78 -14.18
CA VAL A 33 -17.96 -7.67 -14.41
C VAL A 33 -17.53 -9.12 -14.68
N GLU A 34 -16.49 -9.33 -15.47
CA GLU A 34 -15.96 -10.67 -15.75
C GLU A 34 -15.42 -11.36 -14.49
N HIS A 35 -14.82 -10.57 -13.57
CA HIS A 35 -14.32 -11.11 -12.31
C HIS A 35 -15.47 -11.55 -11.41
N VAL A 36 -16.53 -10.73 -11.31
CA VAL A 36 -17.76 -11.03 -10.57
C VAL A 36 -18.43 -12.29 -11.14
N HIS A 37 -18.58 -12.36 -12.46
CA HIS A 37 -19.17 -13.55 -13.11
C HIS A 37 -18.33 -14.81 -12.86
N ALA A 38 -17.00 -14.73 -12.98
CA ALA A 38 -16.12 -15.86 -12.74
C ALA A 38 -16.20 -16.36 -11.29
N MET A 39 -16.24 -15.43 -10.31
CA MET A 39 -16.39 -15.76 -8.89
C MET A 39 -17.71 -16.47 -8.58
N ASN A 40 -18.82 -15.99 -9.15
CA ASN A 40 -20.14 -16.62 -8.96
C ASN A 40 -20.26 -17.98 -9.67
N ALA A 41 -19.65 -18.12 -10.84
CA ALA A 41 -19.78 -19.35 -11.65
C ALA A 41 -18.85 -20.49 -11.19
N ARG A 42 -17.63 -20.15 -10.75
CA ARG A 42 -16.56 -21.15 -10.48
C ARG A 42 -15.93 -20.98 -9.09
N GLY A 43 -16.36 -19.99 -8.31
CA GLY A 43 -15.72 -19.60 -7.06
C GLY A 43 -14.46 -18.76 -7.28
N LEU A 44 -13.81 -18.44 -6.17
CA LEU A 44 -12.55 -17.70 -6.14
C LEU A 44 -11.40 -18.67 -5.89
N ARG A 45 -10.41 -18.64 -6.80
CA ARG A 45 -9.18 -19.43 -6.70
C ARG A 45 -8.03 -18.57 -6.20
N ILE A 46 -7.37 -19.04 -5.14
CA ILE A 46 -6.09 -18.53 -4.66
C ILE A 46 -5.01 -19.56 -5.00
N SER A 47 -3.88 -19.11 -5.55
CA SER A 47 -2.70 -19.93 -5.81
C SER A 47 -1.44 -19.29 -5.22
N GLY A 48 -0.28 -19.89 -5.39
CA GLY A 48 1.00 -19.41 -4.90
C GLY A 48 1.39 -20.01 -3.56
N SER A 49 1.69 -19.18 -2.57
CA SER A 49 2.13 -19.65 -1.24
C SER A 49 1.08 -20.47 -0.48
N ARG A 50 -0.18 -20.28 -0.79
CA ARG A 50 -1.31 -21.10 -0.33
C ARG A 50 -2.26 -21.36 -1.50
N THR A 51 -2.92 -22.51 -1.50
CA THR A 51 -3.92 -22.87 -2.51
C THR A 51 -5.29 -23.00 -1.84
N LEU A 52 -6.29 -22.36 -2.47
CA LEU A 52 -7.68 -22.40 -2.04
C LEU A 52 -8.59 -22.23 -3.27
N GLU A 53 -9.62 -23.06 -3.35
CA GLU A 53 -10.76 -22.84 -4.25
C GLU A 53 -12.02 -22.83 -3.40
N ILE A 54 -12.81 -21.76 -3.48
CA ILE A 54 -13.97 -21.58 -2.62
C ILE A 54 -15.12 -20.92 -3.38
N ALA A 55 -16.32 -21.48 -3.21
CA ALA A 55 -17.55 -20.85 -3.69
C ALA A 55 -17.80 -19.56 -2.90
N VAL A 56 -18.08 -18.48 -3.60
CA VAL A 56 -18.30 -17.15 -3.00
C VAL A 56 -19.50 -16.47 -3.66
N ARG A 57 -20.00 -15.43 -3.01
CA ARG A 57 -21.01 -14.52 -3.58
C ARG A 57 -20.34 -13.21 -3.96
N ALA A 58 -20.58 -12.76 -5.20
CA ALA A 58 -20.00 -11.53 -5.71
C ALA A 58 -21.05 -10.69 -6.45
N VAL A 59 -20.97 -9.37 -6.31
CA VAL A 59 -21.88 -8.44 -7.00
C VAL A 59 -21.06 -7.26 -7.57
N ILE A 60 -21.64 -6.59 -8.57
CA ILE A 60 -21.11 -5.29 -9.01
C ILE A 60 -21.58 -4.19 -8.05
N PRO A 61 -20.91 -3.01 -8.02
CA PRO A 61 -21.27 -1.92 -7.10
C PRO A 61 -22.75 -1.52 -7.13
N GLY A 62 -23.38 -1.50 -8.31
CA GLY A 62 -24.78 -1.13 -8.49
C GLY A 62 -25.79 -2.11 -7.86
N ASP A 63 -25.38 -3.34 -7.59
CA ASP A 63 -26.22 -4.38 -6.98
C ASP A 63 -26.04 -4.50 -5.46
N LEU A 64 -25.13 -3.72 -4.88
CA LEU A 64 -24.91 -3.70 -3.43
C LEU A 64 -26.14 -3.15 -2.69
N LYS A 65 -26.51 -3.78 -1.59
CA LYS A 65 -27.72 -3.43 -0.81
C LYS A 65 -27.37 -2.97 0.60
N ALA A 66 -28.19 -2.06 1.13
CA ALA A 66 -28.14 -1.61 2.52
C ALA A 66 -28.85 -2.62 3.46
N PRO A 67 -28.57 -2.56 4.78
CA PRO A 67 -27.51 -1.76 5.40
C PRO A 67 -26.14 -2.46 5.34
N LEU A 68 -25.07 -1.69 5.19
CA LEU A 68 -23.71 -2.18 5.29
C LEU A 68 -23.27 -2.28 6.77
N GLY A 69 -22.62 -3.36 7.12
CA GLY A 69 -22.00 -3.53 8.44
C GLY A 69 -20.50 -3.24 8.41
N LEU A 70 -19.68 -4.30 8.34
CA LEU A 70 -18.22 -4.19 8.21
C LEU A 70 -17.83 -4.25 6.74
N VAL A 71 -17.14 -3.20 6.28
CA VAL A 71 -16.64 -3.08 4.91
C VAL A 71 -15.12 -3.06 4.92
N PHE A 72 -14.49 -4.00 4.22
CA PHE A 72 -13.06 -3.94 3.89
C PHE A 72 -12.92 -3.30 2.52
N LEU A 73 -12.41 -2.08 2.48
CA LEU A 73 -12.19 -1.31 1.25
C LEU A 73 -10.79 -1.60 0.71
N ALA A 74 -10.71 -2.27 -0.44
CA ALA A 74 -9.47 -2.74 -1.04
C ALA A 74 -9.33 -2.37 -2.53
N VAL A 75 -10.06 -1.34 -2.98
CA VAL A 75 -9.86 -0.77 -4.32
C VAL A 75 -8.55 0.00 -4.39
N LYS A 76 -8.04 0.27 -5.60
CA LYS A 76 -6.93 1.19 -5.78
C LYS A 76 -7.28 2.60 -5.32
N SER A 77 -6.29 3.39 -4.90
CA SER A 77 -6.49 4.73 -4.35
C SER A 77 -7.30 5.66 -5.26
N GLN A 78 -7.06 5.60 -6.57
CA GLN A 78 -7.81 6.39 -7.55
C GLN A 78 -9.30 6.04 -7.66
N ASP A 79 -9.69 4.86 -7.19
CA ASP A 79 -11.10 4.40 -7.20
C ASP A 79 -11.82 4.69 -5.86
N THR A 80 -11.15 5.32 -4.89
CA THR A 80 -11.69 5.52 -3.53
C THR A 80 -12.95 6.38 -3.53
N GLU A 81 -12.96 7.51 -4.22
CA GLU A 81 -14.14 8.41 -4.25
C GLU A 81 -15.34 7.70 -4.89
N ALA A 82 -15.16 7.02 -6.02
CA ALA A 82 -16.24 6.26 -6.66
C ALA A 82 -16.78 5.13 -5.76
N ALA A 83 -15.90 4.48 -4.99
CA ALA A 83 -16.31 3.48 -4.00
C ALA A 83 -17.12 4.12 -2.87
N LEU A 84 -16.71 5.29 -2.38
CA LEU A 84 -17.43 6.03 -1.33
C LEU A 84 -18.77 6.55 -1.80
N ASP A 85 -18.92 6.95 -3.06
CA ASP A 85 -20.21 7.33 -3.66
C ASP A 85 -21.22 6.16 -3.61
N THR A 86 -20.72 4.92 -3.68
CA THR A 86 -21.57 3.72 -3.50
C THR A 86 -21.78 3.37 -2.03
N ILE A 87 -20.73 3.41 -1.21
CA ILE A 87 -20.76 2.94 0.19
C ILE A 87 -21.55 3.92 1.07
N ALA A 88 -21.30 5.24 0.95
CA ALA A 88 -21.85 6.23 1.89
C ALA A 88 -23.39 6.24 1.95
N PRO A 89 -24.14 6.17 0.84
CA PRO A 89 -25.61 6.09 0.88
C PRO A 89 -26.15 4.81 1.52
N LEU A 90 -25.37 3.73 1.54
CA LEU A 90 -25.74 2.43 2.08
C LEU A 90 -25.24 2.22 3.53
N ALA A 91 -24.42 3.15 4.03
CA ALA A 91 -23.85 3.09 5.37
C ALA A 91 -24.87 3.46 6.44
N GLY A 92 -25.11 2.54 7.39
CA GLY A 92 -25.88 2.80 8.60
C GLY A 92 -25.02 3.40 9.73
N PRO A 93 -25.61 3.67 10.91
CA PRO A 93 -24.89 4.25 12.05
C PRO A 93 -23.73 3.38 12.54
N ASP A 94 -23.85 2.05 12.42
CA ASP A 94 -22.87 1.08 12.90
C ASP A 94 -21.91 0.59 11.80
N THR A 95 -21.97 1.17 10.60
CA THR A 95 -21.07 0.81 9.51
C THR A 95 -19.63 1.18 9.85
N VAL A 96 -18.72 0.21 9.72
CA VAL A 96 -17.28 0.41 9.87
C VAL A 96 -16.59 0.11 8.55
N VAL A 97 -15.70 1.01 8.11
CA VAL A 97 -14.87 0.83 6.92
C VAL A 97 -13.42 0.65 7.32
N VAL A 98 -12.85 -0.49 6.96
CA VAL A 98 -11.43 -0.81 7.13
C VAL A 98 -10.73 -0.56 5.79
N SER A 99 -9.82 0.40 5.72
CA SER A 99 -9.08 0.69 4.50
C SER A 99 -7.88 -0.26 4.37
N LEU A 100 -7.98 -1.26 3.49
CA LEU A 100 -6.87 -2.16 3.10
C LEU A 100 -6.07 -1.62 1.91
N GLN A 101 -6.22 -0.36 1.59
CA GLN A 101 -5.64 0.27 0.41
C GLN A 101 -4.19 0.70 0.65
N ASN A 102 -3.40 0.73 -0.43
CA ASN A 102 -2.20 1.57 -0.44
C ASN A 102 -2.63 3.05 -0.46
N GLY A 103 -1.73 3.93 -0.02
CA GLY A 103 -2.04 5.36 -0.01
C GLY A 103 -2.57 5.86 1.33
N MET A 104 -2.66 7.18 1.46
CA MET A 104 -3.17 7.85 2.65
C MET A 104 -4.70 8.07 2.53
N ASN A 105 -5.45 6.99 2.33
CA ASN A 105 -6.90 7.02 2.13
C ASN A 105 -7.75 7.18 3.41
N PRO A 106 -7.36 6.66 4.59
CA PRO A 106 -8.22 6.72 5.77
C PRO A 106 -8.69 8.13 6.15
N PRO A 107 -7.88 9.20 6.09
CA PRO A 107 -8.37 10.56 6.31
C PRO A 107 -9.39 11.05 5.28
N ALA A 108 -9.27 10.64 4.01
CA ALA A 108 -10.24 10.99 2.97
C ALA A 108 -11.58 10.26 3.20
N ILE A 109 -11.52 8.97 3.55
CA ILE A 109 -12.72 8.18 3.91
C ILE A 109 -13.43 8.81 5.12
N ALA A 110 -12.67 9.25 6.13
CA ALA A 110 -13.20 9.89 7.34
C ALA A 110 -13.94 11.21 7.07
N LYS A 111 -13.58 11.94 6.02
CA LYS A 111 -14.33 13.14 5.59
C LYS A 111 -15.73 12.83 5.06
N ARG A 112 -15.94 11.61 4.53
CA ARG A 112 -17.22 11.17 3.94
C ARG A 112 -18.10 10.39 4.92
N LEU A 113 -17.50 9.64 5.86
CA LEU A 113 -18.21 8.67 6.72
C LEU A 113 -18.10 8.96 8.22
N ASP A 114 -17.38 9.97 8.65
CA ASP A 114 -16.93 10.21 10.02
C ASP A 114 -15.72 9.33 10.40
N LYS A 115 -14.77 9.94 11.13
CA LYS A 115 -13.53 9.28 11.58
C LYS A 115 -13.78 8.09 12.52
N GLN A 116 -14.86 8.09 13.29
CA GLN A 116 -15.22 7.01 14.21
C GLN A 116 -15.65 5.74 13.48
N ARG A 117 -15.92 5.81 12.19
CA ARG A 117 -16.30 4.69 11.34
C ARG A 117 -15.15 4.15 10.51
N VAL A 118 -13.95 4.72 10.63
CA VAL A 118 -12.82 4.37 9.79
C VAL A 118 -11.72 3.74 10.62
N VAL A 119 -11.28 2.56 10.19
CA VAL A 119 -10.11 1.87 10.70
C VAL A 119 -9.05 1.89 9.61
N GLY A 120 -7.84 2.33 9.96
CA GLY A 120 -6.70 2.26 9.09
C GLY A 120 -6.08 0.87 9.09
N ALA A 121 -5.55 0.45 7.94
CA ALA A 121 -4.75 -0.76 7.88
C ALA A 121 -3.53 -0.57 6.98
N PHE A 122 -2.36 -0.93 7.48
CA PHE A 122 -1.14 -1.06 6.70
C PHE A 122 -0.99 -2.51 6.26
N VAL A 123 -1.03 -2.73 4.94
CA VAL A 123 -0.96 -4.06 4.32
C VAL A 123 0.46 -4.32 3.81
N SER A 124 1.07 -5.42 4.29
CA SER A 124 2.42 -5.84 3.93
C SER A 124 2.45 -7.34 3.61
N PHE A 125 1.71 -7.74 2.59
CA PHE A 125 1.83 -9.06 1.98
C PHE A 125 1.72 -8.96 0.45
N PRO A 126 2.47 -9.79 -0.30
CA PRO A 126 2.42 -9.79 -1.74
C PRO A 126 1.22 -10.61 -2.25
N ALA A 127 0.43 -10.02 -3.11
CA ALA A 127 -0.59 -10.70 -3.89
C ALA A 127 -0.69 -10.09 -5.28
N ASP A 128 -1.20 -10.87 -6.24
CA ASP A 128 -1.37 -10.43 -7.62
C ASP A 128 -2.62 -11.02 -8.25
N TRP A 129 -3.35 -10.20 -9.00
CA TRP A 129 -4.50 -10.64 -9.77
C TRP A 129 -4.03 -11.30 -11.06
N GLN A 130 -4.38 -12.58 -11.27
CA GLN A 130 -3.94 -13.37 -12.41
C GLN A 130 -4.99 -13.41 -13.55
N GLY A 131 -6.25 -13.12 -13.21
CA GLY A 131 -7.35 -13.09 -14.15
C GLY A 131 -8.71 -13.20 -13.44
N PRO A 132 -9.82 -13.20 -14.18
CA PRO A 132 -11.16 -13.34 -13.61
C PRO A 132 -11.30 -14.58 -12.72
N GLY A 133 -11.62 -14.39 -11.43
CA GLY A 133 -11.77 -15.47 -10.45
C GLY A 133 -10.45 -16.08 -9.94
N HIS A 134 -9.27 -15.51 -10.28
CA HIS A 134 -7.99 -16.09 -9.88
C HIS A 134 -7.01 -15.03 -9.34
N ILE A 135 -6.45 -15.29 -8.15
CA ILE A 135 -5.47 -14.45 -7.47
C ILE A 135 -4.30 -15.34 -7.03
N GLU A 136 -3.07 -14.84 -7.19
CA GLU A 136 -1.87 -15.45 -6.67
C GLU A 136 -1.44 -14.74 -5.38
N GLN A 137 -1.28 -15.50 -4.29
CA GLN A 137 -0.68 -15.00 -3.05
C GLN A 137 0.82 -15.30 -3.07
N GLY A 138 1.65 -14.26 -3.15
CA GLY A 138 3.09 -14.41 -3.29
C GLY A 138 3.83 -14.74 -1.99
N GLY A 139 3.16 -14.67 -0.83
CA GLY A 139 3.72 -15.00 0.47
C GLY A 139 2.78 -14.70 1.62
N PHE A 140 3.13 -15.25 2.80
CA PHE A 140 2.47 -14.90 4.05
C PHE A 140 3.09 -13.61 4.58
N GLY A 141 2.28 -12.65 4.99
CA GLY A 141 2.78 -11.36 5.45
C GLY A 141 1.96 -10.82 6.61
N ASN A 142 1.97 -9.51 6.76
CA ASN A 142 1.42 -8.84 7.93
C ASN A 142 0.42 -7.76 7.53
N ILE A 143 -0.56 -7.52 8.42
CA ILE A 143 -1.41 -6.32 8.40
C ILE A 143 -1.38 -5.71 9.80
N TRP A 144 -1.12 -4.40 9.89
CA TRP A 144 -1.28 -3.62 11.11
C TRP A 144 -2.55 -2.79 10.99
N ILE A 145 -3.43 -2.88 11.99
CA ILE A 145 -4.69 -2.15 12.04
C ILE A 145 -4.76 -1.28 13.28
N GLY A 146 -5.38 -0.11 13.14
CA GLY A 146 -5.53 0.83 14.24
C GLY A 146 -6.56 1.91 13.94
N GLU A 147 -6.96 2.59 15.00
CA GLU A 147 -7.77 3.80 14.88
C GLU A 147 -6.95 4.91 14.23
N ILE A 148 -7.56 5.69 13.37
CA ILE A 148 -6.86 6.75 12.61
C ILE A 148 -6.52 7.98 13.48
N ASP A 149 -7.01 8.04 14.70
CA ASP A 149 -6.71 9.10 15.68
C ASP A 149 -5.66 8.69 16.72
N GLY A 150 -5.01 7.55 16.52
CA GLY A 150 -3.91 7.07 17.38
C GLY A 150 -4.36 6.42 18.68
N ARG A 151 -5.63 6.08 18.84
CA ARG A 151 -6.09 5.35 20.03
C ARG A 151 -5.86 3.85 19.83
N ALA A 152 -5.06 3.26 20.69
CA ALA A 152 -4.75 1.82 20.66
C ALA A 152 -5.95 0.94 21.04
N ASP A 153 -6.81 1.46 21.89
CA ASP A 153 -8.05 0.81 22.34
C ASP A 153 -8.97 1.94 22.84
N PRO A 154 -10.22 2.06 22.38
CA PRO A 154 -11.12 3.05 22.94
C PRO A 154 -11.27 2.79 24.44
N PRO A 155 -11.37 3.83 25.30
CA PRO A 155 -11.57 3.66 26.72
C PRO A 155 -12.77 2.75 26.95
N ARG A 156 -12.68 1.82 27.89
CA ARG A 156 -13.71 0.81 28.24
C ARG A 156 -15.10 1.40 28.50
N GLU A 157 -15.22 2.71 28.66
CA GLU A 157 -16.46 3.41 28.96
C GLU A 157 -17.44 3.58 27.79
N ARG A 158 -17.07 3.24 26.54
CA ARG A 158 -17.96 3.33 25.36
C ARG A 158 -18.29 2.00 24.67
N GLY A 159 -18.03 0.86 25.28
CA GLY A 159 -18.49 -0.44 24.80
C GLY A 159 -17.86 -0.97 23.50
N ASP A 160 -16.88 -0.27 22.90
CA ASP A 160 -16.35 -0.55 21.56
C ASP A 160 -14.93 -1.12 21.54
N SER A 161 -14.42 -1.59 22.69
CA SER A 161 -13.09 -2.21 22.83
C SER A 161 -12.95 -3.55 22.08
N GLY A 162 -14.02 -4.04 21.46
CA GLY A 162 -14.07 -5.30 20.72
C GLY A 162 -13.87 -5.19 19.21
N ARG A 163 -14.08 -4.01 18.58
CA ARG A 163 -14.10 -3.90 17.10
C ARG A 163 -12.74 -4.16 16.47
N LEU A 164 -11.67 -3.56 16.97
CA LEU A 164 -10.32 -3.79 16.45
C LEU A 164 -9.89 -5.25 16.64
N ARG A 165 -10.20 -5.86 17.79
CA ARG A 165 -9.94 -7.28 18.03
C ARG A 165 -10.75 -8.18 17.11
N ARG A 166 -12.04 -7.86 16.87
CA ARG A 166 -12.84 -8.61 15.89
C ARG A 166 -12.26 -8.50 14.49
N ILE A 167 -11.88 -7.29 14.05
CA ILE A 167 -11.23 -7.08 12.74
C ILE A 167 -9.89 -7.83 12.67
N GLN A 168 -9.09 -7.81 13.74
CA GLN A 168 -7.84 -8.56 13.83
C GLN A 168 -8.09 -10.07 13.67
N GLN A 169 -9.07 -10.63 14.37
CA GLN A 169 -9.44 -12.06 14.26
C GLN A 169 -9.85 -12.42 12.83
N LEU A 170 -10.64 -11.58 12.19
CA LEU A 170 -11.05 -11.77 10.79
C LEU A 170 -9.86 -11.77 9.83
N LEU A 171 -8.96 -10.81 9.97
CA LEU A 171 -7.75 -10.70 9.14
C LEU A 171 -6.76 -11.84 9.41
N ALA A 172 -6.73 -12.36 10.64
CA ALA A 172 -5.84 -13.46 11.03
C ALA A 172 -6.12 -14.78 10.28
N HIS A 173 -7.30 -14.96 9.69
CA HIS A 173 -7.56 -16.08 8.78
C HIS A 173 -6.70 -16.02 7.51
N ALA A 174 -6.34 -14.82 7.07
CA ALA A 174 -5.60 -14.60 5.83
C ALA A 174 -4.09 -14.39 6.04
N VAL A 175 -3.70 -13.62 7.06
CA VAL A 175 -2.32 -13.15 7.29
C VAL A 175 -2.07 -12.92 8.78
N ASN A 176 -0.83 -12.58 9.17
CA ASN A 176 -0.57 -12.10 10.53
C ASN A 176 -1.20 -10.71 10.72
N ALA A 177 -2.15 -10.60 11.64
CA ALA A 177 -2.83 -9.34 11.92
C ALA A 177 -2.40 -8.79 13.29
N HIS A 178 -1.98 -7.54 13.32
CA HIS A 178 -1.44 -6.85 14.48
C HIS A 178 -2.27 -5.60 14.78
N LEU A 179 -2.47 -5.31 16.07
CA LEU A 179 -3.01 -4.03 16.52
C LEU A 179 -1.88 -3.02 16.68
N THR A 180 -2.16 -1.77 16.35
CA THR A 180 -1.23 -0.65 16.54
C THR A 180 -1.98 0.61 16.97
N ASP A 181 -1.34 1.41 17.81
CA ASP A 181 -1.75 2.77 18.17
C ASP A 181 -1.25 3.84 17.18
N ASN A 182 -0.46 3.42 16.17
CA ASN A 182 0.16 4.33 15.21
C ASN A 182 0.03 3.84 13.76
N VAL A 183 -1.19 3.48 13.34
CA VAL A 183 -1.42 3.04 11.95
C VAL A 183 -1.06 4.12 10.93
N ILE A 184 -1.22 5.40 11.28
CA ILE A 184 -0.84 6.53 10.44
C ILE A 184 0.66 6.57 10.21
N GLY A 185 1.48 6.28 11.23
CA GLY A 185 2.93 6.17 11.08
C GLY A 185 3.35 5.05 10.12
N TYR A 186 2.69 3.88 10.18
CA TYR A 186 2.89 2.80 9.21
C TYR A 186 2.52 3.22 7.79
N LEU A 187 1.38 3.89 7.60
CA LEU A 187 0.93 4.37 6.30
C LEU A 187 1.90 5.40 5.71
N TRP A 188 2.40 6.35 6.53
CA TRP A 188 3.43 7.29 6.11
C TRP A 188 4.72 6.59 5.69
N SER A 189 5.20 5.65 6.51
CA SER A 189 6.39 4.86 6.18
C SER A 189 6.22 4.13 4.85
N LYS A 190 5.01 3.59 4.58
CA LYS A 190 4.70 2.94 3.30
C LYS A 190 4.70 3.92 2.12
N GLN A 191 4.18 5.13 2.29
CA GLN A 191 4.22 6.15 1.25
C GLN A 191 5.66 6.51 0.88
N ILE A 192 6.54 6.61 1.88
CA ILE A 192 7.96 6.89 1.69
C ILE A 192 8.67 5.71 1.01
N ASP A 193 8.40 4.46 1.44
CA ASP A 193 8.91 3.24 0.79
C ASP A 193 8.55 3.17 -0.70
N CYS A 194 7.41 3.73 -1.10
CA CYS A 194 6.99 3.74 -2.49
C CYS A 194 7.99 4.42 -3.42
N SER A 195 8.79 5.38 -2.96
CA SER A 195 9.87 5.97 -3.76
C SER A 195 10.88 4.90 -4.23
N LEU A 196 11.20 3.92 -3.37
CA LEU A 196 12.07 2.79 -3.73
C LEU A 196 11.40 1.86 -4.76
N LEU A 197 10.08 1.59 -4.58
CA LEU A 197 9.32 0.76 -5.52
C LEU A 197 9.25 1.38 -6.90
N PHE A 198 9.08 2.71 -6.98
CA PHE A 198 9.03 3.42 -8.25
C PHE A 198 10.42 3.62 -8.87
N ALA A 199 11.49 3.79 -8.07
CA ALA A 199 12.87 3.77 -8.56
C ALA A 199 13.19 2.42 -9.24
N GLN A 200 12.81 1.28 -8.61
CA GLN A 200 12.89 -0.04 -9.24
C GLN A 200 12.09 -0.09 -10.56
N THR A 201 10.91 0.51 -10.59
CA THR A 201 10.02 0.51 -11.76
C THR A 201 10.65 1.23 -12.95
N VAL A 202 11.20 2.43 -12.74
CA VAL A 202 11.82 3.21 -13.83
C VAL A 202 13.12 2.59 -14.32
N GLY A 203 13.87 1.90 -13.44
CA GLY A 203 15.12 1.21 -13.75
C GLY A 203 14.95 -0.13 -14.47
N ASP A 204 13.75 -0.72 -14.42
CA ASP A 204 13.42 -2.04 -15.01
C ASP A 204 14.21 -3.24 -14.44
N GLN A 205 14.79 -3.10 -13.28
CA GLN A 205 15.55 -4.16 -12.60
C GLN A 205 14.69 -4.97 -11.62
N THR A 206 15.27 -5.97 -10.95
CA THR A 206 14.66 -6.57 -9.77
C THR A 206 14.85 -5.68 -8.53
N PHE A 207 14.12 -5.97 -7.46
CA PHE A 207 14.36 -5.29 -6.17
C PHE A 207 15.80 -5.48 -5.69
N ALA A 208 16.28 -6.74 -5.73
CA ALA A 208 17.63 -7.07 -5.27
C ALA A 208 18.72 -6.32 -6.04
N ASP A 209 18.57 -6.21 -7.37
CA ASP A 209 19.53 -5.51 -8.21
C ASP A 209 19.48 -4.00 -7.98
N THR A 210 18.26 -3.41 -7.86
CA THR A 210 18.11 -1.97 -7.63
C THR A 210 18.64 -1.54 -6.26
N PHE A 211 18.31 -2.28 -5.20
CA PHE A 211 18.69 -1.88 -3.83
C PHE A 211 20.12 -2.27 -3.47
N GLY A 212 20.64 -3.32 -4.10
CA GLY A 212 22.01 -3.79 -3.89
C GLY A 212 23.08 -3.07 -4.74
N ASP A 213 22.69 -2.31 -5.77
CA ASP A 213 23.65 -1.59 -6.61
C ASP A 213 24.19 -0.36 -5.86
N ALA A 214 25.46 -0.44 -5.43
CA ALA A 214 26.14 0.63 -4.69
C ALA A 214 26.15 1.99 -5.43
N ARG A 215 26.02 1.98 -6.76
CA ARG A 215 25.97 3.18 -7.59
C ARG A 215 24.69 4.00 -7.34
N TYR A 216 23.56 3.33 -7.11
CA TYR A 216 22.26 3.99 -6.92
C TYR A 216 21.86 4.11 -5.44
N GLN A 217 22.57 3.48 -4.50
CA GLN A 217 22.25 3.61 -3.08
C GLN A 217 22.18 5.07 -2.59
N PRO A 218 23.08 6.00 -3.01
CA PRO A 218 22.93 7.42 -2.64
C PRO A 218 21.62 8.04 -3.12
N LEU A 219 21.18 7.73 -4.35
CA LEU A 219 19.88 8.16 -4.88
C LEU A 219 18.72 7.63 -4.03
N LEU A 220 18.73 6.32 -3.74
CA LEU A 220 17.67 5.68 -2.96
C LEU A 220 17.56 6.26 -1.55
N VAL A 221 18.69 6.50 -0.90
CA VAL A 221 18.77 7.18 0.40
C VAL A 221 18.20 8.60 0.31
N ALA A 222 18.54 9.37 -0.73
CA ALA A 222 18.05 10.73 -0.88
C ALA A 222 16.55 10.79 -1.18
N LEU A 223 16.01 9.90 -2.01
CA LEU A 223 14.57 9.79 -2.28
C LEU A 223 13.78 9.53 -0.99
N VAL A 224 14.20 8.56 -0.19
CA VAL A 224 13.60 8.28 1.12
C VAL A 224 13.79 9.45 2.08
N GLY A 225 14.99 10.04 2.09
CA GLY A 225 15.35 11.17 2.95
C GLY A 225 14.46 12.40 2.76
N GLU A 226 14.06 12.71 1.51
CA GLU A 226 13.07 13.76 1.23
C GLU A 226 11.72 13.44 1.90
N GLY A 227 11.20 12.23 1.69
CA GLY A 227 9.92 11.80 2.29
C GLY A 227 9.96 11.77 3.82
N VAL A 228 11.05 11.31 4.42
CA VAL A 228 11.28 11.36 5.87
C VAL A 228 11.28 12.81 6.36
N GLY A 229 11.91 13.73 5.61
CA GLY A 229 11.89 15.16 5.91
C GLY A 229 10.48 15.72 6.01
N VAL A 230 9.62 15.36 5.06
CA VAL A 230 8.20 15.76 5.06
C VAL A 230 7.46 15.19 6.26
N ALA A 231 7.64 13.90 6.56
CA ALA A 231 6.97 13.24 7.70
C ALA A 231 7.37 13.87 9.05
N LEU A 232 8.66 14.17 9.24
CA LEU A 232 9.15 14.83 10.44
C LEU A 232 8.58 16.25 10.59
N ALA A 233 8.49 17.02 9.49
CA ALA A 233 7.86 18.33 9.48
C ALA A 233 6.35 18.27 9.76
N ALA A 234 5.70 17.16 9.39
CA ALA A 234 4.31 16.87 9.72
C ALA A 234 4.11 16.41 11.19
N GLY A 235 5.18 16.22 11.96
CA GLY A 235 5.12 15.71 13.34
C GLY A 235 4.75 14.22 13.42
N VAL A 236 4.95 13.44 12.36
CA VAL A 236 4.59 12.03 12.31
C VAL A 236 5.68 11.16 12.91
N LYS A 237 5.32 10.27 13.81
CA LYS A 237 6.17 9.18 14.28
C LYS A 237 6.14 8.07 13.22
N LEU A 238 7.24 7.91 12.46
CA LEU A 238 7.38 6.85 11.47
C LEU A 238 7.58 5.49 12.12
N GLU A 239 7.05 4.45 11.50
CA GLU A 239 7.19 3.07 11.94
C GLU A 239 8.09 2.26 10.99
N THR A 240 8.79 1.28 11.55
CA THR A 240 9.61 0.30 10.81
C THR A 240 8.76 -0.91 10.41
N PHE A 241 8.95 -1.43 9.21
CA PHE A 241 8.33 -2.68 8.78
C PHE A 241 9.26 -3.50 7.88
N GLY A 242 9.33 -4.81 8.12
CA GLY A 242 10.28 -5.67 7.42
C GLY A 242 11.71 -5.14 7.56
N ALA A 243 12.43 -5.02 6.44
CA ALA A 243 13.75 -4.39 6.41
C ALA A 243 13.70 -2.86 6.24
N PHE A 244 12.54 -2.26 6.04
CA PHE A 244 12.41 -0.83 5.82
C PHE A 244 12.45 -0.06 7.15
N GLU A 245 13.56 0.64 7.38
CA GLU A 245 13.83 1.47 8.55
C GLU A 245 13.96 2.94 8.09
N PRO A 246 12.83 3.69 7.93
CA PRO A 246 12.83 4.98 7.24
C PRO A 246 13.77 6.01 7.86
N LEU A 247 13.86 6.09 9.19
CA LEU A 247 14.72 7.06 9.87
C LEU A 247 16.20 6.82 9.62
N LYS A 248 16.63 5.56 9.45
CA LYS A 248 18.02 5.21 9.10
C LYS A 248 18.37 5.57 7.65
N LEU A 249 17.38 5.76 6.79
CA LEU A 249 17.58 6.19 5.39
C LEU A 249 17.60 7.72 5.23
N ARG A 250 17.84 8.47 6.32
CA ARG A 250 18.11 9.91 6.32
C ARG A 250 19.34 10.23 7.16
N PRO A 251 20.53 9.75 6.74
CA PRO A 251 21.76 9.90 7.51
C PRO A 251 22.19 11.37 7.64
N ARG A 252 22.86 11.69 8.76
CA ARG A 252 23.43 13.00 9.08
C ARG A 252 24.93 12.96 9.23
N THR A 253 25.47 11.75 9.41
CA THR A 253 26.89 11.49 9.63
C THR A 253 27.37 10.37 8.71
N PRO A 254 28.69 10.26 8.44
CA PRO A 254 29.25 9.14 7.66
C PRO A 254 28.97 7.76 8.28
N ALA A 255 28.88 7.67 9.61
CA ALA A 255 28.52 6.40 10.28
C ALA A 255 27.08 6.01 9.99
N GLU A 256 26.15 6.95 10.04
CA GLU A 256 24.74 6.72 9.69
C GLU A 256 24.57 6.41 8.20
N GLU A 257 25.43 6.94 7.32
CA GLU A 257 25.45 6.57 5.90
C GLU A 257 25.77 5.08 5.71
N ALA A 258 26.74 4.56 6.46
CA ALA A 258 27.05 3.13 6.43
C ALA A 258 25.86 2.28 6.92
N GLU A 259 25.12 2.74 7.94
CA GLU A 259 23.89 2.09 8.38
C GLU A 259 22.79 2.13 7.29
N ALA A 260 22.60 3.28 6.62
CA ALA A 260 21.64 3.41 5.54
C ALA A 260 21.91 2.42 4.39
N ARG A 261 23.19 2.28 3.98
CA ARG A 261 23.59 1.28 3.00
C ARG A 261 23.33 -0.15 3.48
N ALA A 262 23.59 -0.43 4.76
CA ALA A 262 23.28 -1.74 5.36
C ALA A 262 21.78 -2.05 5.34
N VAL A 263 20.92 -1.05 5.55
CA VAL A 263 19.45 -1.20 5.40
C VAL A 263 19.10 -1.61 3.98
N LEU A 264 19.60 -0.90 2.96
CA LEU A 264 19.33 -1.22 1.55
C LEU A 264 19.84 -2.61 1.16
N ASN A 265 21.04 -3.00 1.63
CA ASN A 265 21.59 -4.33 1.37
C ASN A 265 20.73 -5.44 2.00
N ARG A 266 20.26 -5.26 3.26
CA ARG A 266 19.32 -6.21 3.88
C ARG A 266 18.02 -6.30 3.08
N PHE A 267 17.53 -5.18 2.56
CA PHE A 267 16.33 -5.16 1.73
C PHE A 267 16.55 -5.92 0.41
N ALA A 268 17.70 -5.71 -0.24
CA ALA A 268 18.10 -6.46 -1.43
C ALA A 268 18.14 -7.97 -1.15
N ASP A 269 18.79 -8.39 -0.05
CA ASP A 269 18.94 -9.79 0.31
C ASP A 269 17.59 -10.46 0.62
N GLN A 270 16.70 -9.77 1.35
CA GLN A 270 15.36 -10.28 1.63
C GLN A 270 14.51 -10.48 0.37
N THR A 271 14.73 -9.64 -0.67
CA THR A 271 13.94 -9.70 -1.90
C THR A 271 14.52 -10.66 -2.94
N ARG A 272 15.78 -11.07 -2.81
CA ARG A 272 16.52 -11.91 -3.78
C ARG A 272 15.83 -13.25 -4.06
N ASN A 273 15.27 -13.87 -3.03
CA ASN A 273 14.69 -15.20 -3.11
C ASN A 273 13.16 -15.18 -3.03
N GLN A 274 12.53 -14.00 -3.19
CA GLN A 274 11.07 -13.90 -3.21
C GLN A 274 10.51 -14.31 -4.57
N ILE A 275 9.31 -14.88 -4.58
CA ILE A 275 8.55 -15.17 -5.82
C ILE A 275 8.29 -13.89 -6.60
N LYS A 276 7.98 -12.80 -5.89
CA LYS A 276 7.69 -11.49 -6.47
C LYS A 276 8.95 -10.62 -6.41
N VAL A 277 9.75 -10.63 -7.46
CA VAL A 277 11.02 -9.89 -7.56
C VAL A 277 10.88 -8.46 -8.10
N ARG A 278 9.68 -8.04 -8.51
CA ARG A 278 9.38 -6.71 -9.05
C ARG A 278 8.11 -6.13 -8.42
N SER A 279 8.02 -4.80 -8.42
CA SER A 279 6.94 -4.06 -7.78
C SER A 279 5.57 -4.22 -8.47
N GLY A 280 4.50 -3.84 -7.76
CA GLY A 280 3.17 -3.70 -8.35
C GLY A 280 3.12 -2.63 -9.46
N PRO A 281 3.69 -1.43 -9.25
CA PRO A 281 3.83 -0.41 -10.29
C PRO A 281 4.53 -0.90 -11.54
N TRP A 282 5.62 -1.68 -11.41
CA TRP A 282 6.27 -2.29 -12.56
C TRP A 282 5.31 -3.17 -13.37
N ARG A 283 4.51 -4.00 -12.69
CA ARG A 283 3.51 -4.87 -13.37
C ARG A 283 2.40 -4.05 -14.02
N ASP A 284 1.98 -2.95 -13.41
CA ASP A 284 0.97 -2.08 -14.01
C ASP A 284 1.45 -1.51 -15.34
N LEU A 285 2.72 -1.08 -15.45
CA LEU A 285 3.30 -0.56 -16.69
C LEU A 285 3.73 -1.64 -17.66
N ALA A 286 4.45 -2.69 -17.20
CA ALA A 286 5.09 -3.67 -18.06
C ALA A 286 4.12 -4.74 -18.58
N VAL A 287 3.16 -5.15 -17.75
CA VAL A 287 2.29 -6.30 -18.02
C VAL A 287 0.87 -5.85 -18.33
N ARG A 288 0.32 -4.93 -17.52
CA ARG A 288 -1.10 -4.51 -17.63
C ARG A 288 -1.30 -3.29 -18.50
N GLN A 289 -0.22 -2.59 -18.86
CA GLN A 289 -0.22 -1.38 -19.71
C GLN A 289 -1.26 -0.35 -19.24
N ARG A 290 -1.26 -0.05 -17.94
CA ARG A 290 -2.20 0.88 -17.32
C ARG A 290 -1.46 1.86 -16.40
N PRO A 291 -2.06 3.04 -16.12
CA PRO A 291 -1.53 4.00 -15.16
C PRO A 291 -1.31 3.38 -13.77
N THR A 292 -0.28 3.85 -13.09
CA THR A 292 0.08 3.46 -11.72
C THR A 292 -0.68 4.28 -10.68
N GLU A 293 -0.40 4.04 -9.39
CA GLU A 293 -0.91 4.85 -8.28
C GLU A 293 0.10 5.94 -7.84
N ILE A 294 1.04 6.34 -8.70
CA ILE A 294 2.15 7.26 -8.34
C ILE A 294 1.65 8.56 -7.70
N ASP A 295 0.56 9.14 -8.23
CA ASP A 295 -0.01 10.40 -7.74
C ASP A 295 -0.55 10.28 -6.31
N HIS A 296 -1.12 9.12 -5.97
CA HIS A 296 -1.68 8.83 -4.64
C HIS A 296 -0.65 8.29 -3.64
N MET A 297 0.55 7.99 -4.10
CA MET A 297 1.67 7.50 -3.31
C MET A 297 2.75 8.57 -3.14
N VAL A 298 3.77 8.56 -3.99
CA VAL A 298 4.85 9.55 -3.96
C VAL A 298 4.32 10.96 -4.19
N GLY A 299 3.36 11.13 -5.11
CA GLY A 299 2.69 12.41 -5.38
C GLY A 299 1.99 12.99 -4.15
N TRP A 300 1.40 12.14 -3.30
CA TRP A 300 0.80 12.57 -2.04
C TRP A 300 1.87 13.12 -1.07
N VAL A 301 3.04 12.46 -0.95
CA VAL A 301 4.17 12.95 -0.13
C VAL A 301 4.66 14.31 -0.62
N ILE A 302 4.76 14.49 -1.95
CA ILE A 302 5.14 15.76 -2.58
C ILE A 302 4.12 16.86 -2.22
N ALA A 303 2.82 16.57 -2.29
CA ALA A 303 1.77 17.53 -1.96
C ALA A 303 1.85 17.97 -0.49
N GLU A 304 2.10 17.04 0.43
CA GLU A 304 2.32 17.35 1.84
C GLU A 304 3.62 18.15 2.05
N GLY A 305 4.69 17.82 1.33
CA GLY A 305 5.93 18.59 1.34
C GLY A 305 5.70 20.05 0.94
N ARG A 306 4.97 20.29 -0.15
CA ARG A 306 4.59 21.64 -0.58
C ARG A 306 3.76 22.38 0.46
N ARG A 307 2.79 21.70 1.08
CA ARG A 307 1.95 22.28 2.15
C ARG A 307 2.78 22.70 3.37
N LEU A 308 3.84 21.96 3.67
CA LEU A 308 4.72 22.18 4.83
C LEU A 308 5.97 23.01 4.51
N GLY A 309 6.18 23.40 3.25
CA GLY A 309 7.38 24.10 2.81
C GLY A 309 8.65 23.22 2.78
N VAL A 310 8.51 21.92 2.68
CA VAL A 310 9.61 20.95 2.61
C VAL A 310 9.80 20.52 1.14
N PRO A 311 10.94 20.85 0.49
CA PRO A 311 11.17 20.52 -0.92
C PRO A 311 11.41 19.01 -1.11
N THR A 312 10.91 18.49 -2.24
CA THR A 312 11.05 17.07 -2.63
C THR A 312 11.45 16.90 -4.10
N PRO A 313 12.53 17.58 -4.56
CA PRO A 313 12.84 17.69 -5.99
C PRO A 313 13.19 16.36 -6.66
N LEU A 314 13.80 15.40 -5.95
CA LEU A 314 14.08 14.06 -6.50
C LEU A 314 12.80 13.25 -6.68
N ASN A 315 11.90 13.27 -5.69
CA ASN A 315 10.61 12.61 -5.78
C ASN A 315 9.74 13.25 -6.89
N GLU A 316 9.80 14.58 -7.08
CA GLU A 316 9.14 15.26 -8.19
C GLU A 316 9.68 14.77 -9.54
N ALA A 317 11.01 14.65 -9.70
CA ALA A 317 11.63 14.12 -10.91
C ALA A 317 11.24 12.64 -11.15
N LEU A 318 11.21 11.82 -10.10
CA LEU A 318 10.76 10.43 -10.18
C LEU A 318 9.31 10.34 -10.67
N VAL A 319 8.39 11.17 -10.13
CA VAL A 319 6.99 11.23 -10.59
C VAL A 319 6.92 11.62 -12.06
N GLN A 320 7.68 12.61 -12.51
CA GLN A 320 7.73 13.02 -13.92
C GLN A 320 8.19 11.88 -14.83
N GLN A 321 9.22 11.12 -14.44
CA GLN A 321 9.67 9.96 -15.22
C GLN A 321 8.59 8.88 -15.30
N VAL A 322 7.90 8.55 -14.18
CA VAL A 322 6.81 7.57 -14.18
C VAL A 322 5.67 8.02 -15.08
N LYS A 323 5.28 9.31 -15.02
CA LYS A 323 4.24 9.86 -15.90
C LYS A 323 4.63 9.80 -17.38
N ALA A 324 5.91 10.01 -17.70
CA ALA A 324 6.42 9.84 -19.05
C ALA A 324 6.42 8.37 -19.52
N LEU A 325 6.61 7.42 -18.60
CA LEU A 325 6.43 5.99 -18.90
C LEU A 325 4.95 5.63 -19.13
N GLU A 326 4.03 6.18 -18.32
CA GLU A 326 2.59 5.95 -18.43
C GLU A 326 2.02 6.41 -19.78
N ASN A 327 2.51 7.51 -20.33
CA ASN A 327 2.05 8.04 -21.60
C ASN A 327 2.91 7.62 -22.81
N GLY A 328 3.88 6.72 -22.61
CA GLY A 328 4.74 6.18 -23.67
C GLY A 328 5.84 7.12 -24.18
N ALA A 329 6.02 8.31 -23.57
CA ALA A 329 7.06 9.26 -23.96
C ALA A 329 8.46 8.83 -23.49
N ARG A 330 8.57 7.82 -22.65
CA ARG A 330 9.80 7.26 -22.10
C ARG A 330 9.73 5.74 -22.05
N GLN A 331 10.90 5.10 -22.08
CA GLN A 331 11.04 3.65 -21.83
C GLN A 331 11.73 3.40 -20.50
N ARG A 332 11.40 2.25 -19.86
CA ARG A 332 12.08 1.79 -18.65
C ARG A 332 13.53 1.41 -18.97
N GLY A 333 14.41 1.58 -18.02
CA GLY A 333 15.82 1.20 -18.13
C GLY A 333 16.73 2.00 -17.20
N LEU A 334 17.98 1.54 -17.07
CA LEU A 334 18.97 2.11 -16.15
C LEU A 334 19.25 3.60 -16.41
N GLY A 335 19.15 4.08 -17.67
CA GLY A 335 19.32 5.49 -18.00
C GLY A 335 18.40 6.41 -17.18
N ASN A 336 17.22 5.93 -16.76
CA ASN A 336 16.34 6.69 -15.88
C ASN A 336 16.93 6.88 -14.47
N LEU A 337 17.56 5.84 -13.92
CA LEU A 337 18.26 5.92 -12.65
C LEU A 337 19.53 6.76 -12.74
N ASP A 338 20.27 6.67 -13.86
CA ASP A 338 21.46 7.50 -14.12
C ASP A 338 21.11 9.00 -14.15
N GLU A 339 19.99 9.38 -14.78
CA GLU A 339 19.49 10.76 -14.81
C GLU A 339 19.11 11.25 -13.38
N LEU A 340 18.40 10.41 -12.59
CA LEU A 340 18.03 10.74 -11.22
C LEU A 340 19.25 10.84 -10.31
N GLU A 341 20.23 9.94 -10.44
CA GLU A 341 21.48 10.02 -9.68
C GLU A 341 22.30 11.27 -10.05
N ALA A 342 22.37 11.63 -11.34
CA ALA A 342 22.99 12.87 -11.75
C ALA A 342 22.27 14.11 -11.17
N LEU A 343 20.95 14.09 -11.10
CA LEU A 343 20.18 15.15 -10.43
C LEU A 343 20.46 15.17 -8.92
N ARG A 344 20.48 14.02 -8.26
CA ARG A 344 20.84 13.89 -6.83
C ARG A 344 22.22 14.51 -6.57
N GLY A 345 23.22 14.18 -7.41
CA GLY A 345 24.57 14.71 -7.26
C GLY A 345 24.63 16.24 -7.34
N ARG A 346 23.78 16.87 -8.14
CA ARG A 346 23.67 18.34 -8.20
C ARG A 346 22.96 18.96 -7.01
N LEU A 347 21.86 18.32 -6.56
CA LEU A 347 21.04 18.83 -5.45
C LEU A 347 21.69 18.57 -4.08
N TYR A 348 22.27 17.39 -3.93
CA TYR A 348 22.86 16.88 -2.70
C TYR A 348 24.28 16.34 -2.98
N PRO A 349 25.31 17.22 -3.05
CA PRO A 349 26.68 16.80 -3.34
C PRO A 349 27.24 15.77 -2.36
N SER A 350 26.74 15.79 -1.11
CA SER A 350 26.99 14.73 -0.13
C SER A 350 26.12 13.51 -0.44
N SER A 351 26.68 12.31 -0.29
CA SER A 351 25.93 11.03 -0.38
C SER A 351 24.88 10.86 0.73
N MET A 352 24.88 11.73 1.73
CA MET A 352 23.94 11.71 2.86
C MET A 352 22.52 12.22 2.52
N GLY A 353 22.28 12.74 1.32
CA GLY A 353 20.97 13.23 0.90
C GLY A 353 20.56 14.57 1.52
N PRO A 354 19.24 14.89 1.58
CA PRO A 354 18.73 16.15 2.10
C PRO A 354 18.94 16.25 3.63
N ARG A 355 19.36 17.45 4.08
CA ARG A 355 19.57 17.76 5.49
C ARG A 355 18.27 18.17 6.21
#